data_79ef4f98de8d8ed659326ff516b6ad10
#
_entry.id   79ef4f98de8d8ed659326ff516b6ad10
#
_cell.length_a   1.000
_cell.length_b   1.000
_cell.length_c   1.000
_cell.angle_alpha   90.00
_cell.angle_beta   90.00
_cell.angle_gamma   90.00
#
_symmetry.space_group_name_H-M   'P 1'
#
loop_
_entity.id
_entity.type
_entity.pdbx_description
1 polymer ?
#
loop_
_entity_poly.entity_id
_entity_poly.type
_entity_poly.pdbx_seq_one_letter_code
_entity_poly.pdbx_strand_id
1 'polypeptide(L)'
;VLMAGATTLVIALPKVGKSRLMTMALGRLKSGDDAFLGQAIPSSNPLFLIVGPDQTEHDWQECLHRAGLSDAKGNLDDSIVSLYSKSSPLHLDEAGIDQIAEYCRSYPNLVILLDSYSAATAGLGLEEKSAMYAEPLLDLQEAIAPYGASLIVIHHSNRHSAKSRASSA
;
A
#
# COMPACT_ATOMS: atom_id res chain seq x y z
N VAL A 1 -8.10 11.48 -0.09
CA VAL A 1 -7.12 12.28 -0.82
C VAL A 1 -5.74 11.74 -0.51
N LEU A 2 -4.98 11.37 -1.54
CA LEU A 2 -3.58 11.00 -1.37
C LEU A 2 -2.76 12.29 -1.26
N MET A 3 -1.93 12.39 -0.23
CA MET A 3 -1.10 13.57 0.01
C MET A 3 0.38 13.20 -0.13
N ALA A 4 1.15 14.00 -0.87
CA ALA A 4 2.59 13.79 -1.01
C ALA A 4 3.29 13.87 0.35
N GLY A 5 4.23 12.97 0.60
CA GLY A 5 4.99 12.90 1.85
C GLY A 5 4.16 12.54 3.10
N ALA A 6 2.94 12.02 2.92
CA ALA A 6 2.06 11.68 4.02
C ALA A 6 1.62 10.21 3.98
N THR A 7 1.10 9.73 5.11
CA THR A 7 0.47 8.41 5.21
C THR A 7 -1.04 8.53 5.01
N THR A 8 -1.56 7.73 4.10
CA THR A 8 -3.00 7.58 3.85
C THR A 8 -3.45 6.19 4.28
N LEU A 9 -4.37 6.11 5.22
CA LEU A 9 -4.93 4.85 5.71
C LEU A 9 -6.27 4.56 5.04
N VAL A 10 -6.37 3.40 4.39
CA VAL A 10 -7.58 2.90 3.71
C VAL A 10 -8.16 1.73 4.49
N ILE A 11 -9.24 1.99 5.22
CA ILE A 11 -9.89 0.98 6.06
C ILE A 11 -11.23 0.59 5.46
N ALA A 12 -11.44 -0.70 5.22
CA ALA A 12 -12.73 -1.25 4.84
C ALA A 12 -12.76 -2.78 5.05
N LEU A 13 -13.92 -3.38 4.92
CA LEU A 13 -14.07 -4.84 4.98
C LEU A 13 -13.21 -5.56 3.93
N PRO A 14 -12.78 -6.80 4.20
CA PRO A 14 -12.11 -7.61 3.20
C PRO A 14 -12.96 -7.79 1.93
N LYS A 15 -12.29 -7.96 0.78
CA LYS A 15 -12.92 -8.28 -0.53
C LYS A 15 -13.87 -7.20 -1.10
N VAL A 16 -13.79 -5.96 -0.63
CA VAL A 16 -14.59 -4.84 -1.20
C VAL A 16 -13.87 -4.09 -2.32
N GLY A 17 -12.72 -4.58 -2.79
CA GLY A 17 -11.99 -4.02 -3.93
C GLY A 17 -10.98 -2.92 -3.59
N LYS A 18 -10.49 -2.82 -2.34
CA LYS A 18 -9.50 -1.81 -1.93
C LYS A 18 -8.23 -1.83 -2.76
N SER A 19 -7.59 -2.99 -2.88
CA SER A 19 -6.36 -3.19 -3.68
C SER A 19 -6.56 -2.71 -5.12
N ARG A 20 -7.66 -3.14 -5.73
CA ARG A 20 -8.01 -2.74 -7.10
C ARG A 20 -8.24 -1.22 -7.22
N LEU A 21 -8.92 -0.60 -6.26
CA LEU A 21 -9.12 0.85 -6.24
C LEU A 21 -7.80 1.59 -6.12
N MET A 22 -6.90 1.12 -5.24
CA MET A 22 -5.61 1.77 -5.04
C MET A 22 -4.67 1.58 -6.23
N THR A 23 -4.60 0.38 -6.84
CA THR A 23 -3.82 0.19 -8.08
C THR A 23 -4.35 1.04 -9.23
N MET A 24 -5.68 1.21 -9.37
CA MET A 24 -6.24 2.15 -10.33
C MET A 24 -5.84 3.60 -10.03
N ALA A 25 -5.79 4.01 -8.76
CA ALA A 25 -5.31 5.33 -8.39
C ALA A 25 -3.83 5.53 -8.79
N LEU A 26 -2.97 4.51 -8.55
CA LEU A 26 -1.57 4.56 -9.00
C LEU A 26 -1.47 4.66 -10.53
N GLY A 27 -2.27 3.89 -11.28
CA GLY A 27 -2.30 3.97 -12.73
C GLY A 27 -2.70 5.35 -13.24
N ARG A 28 -3.67 6.02 -12.58
CA ARG A 28 -4.08 7.39 -12.91
C ARG A 28 -3.00 8.42 -12.56
N LEU A 29 -2.30 8.24 -11.43
CA LEU A 29 -1.14 9.06 -11.09
C LEU A 29 -0.04 8.95 -12.15
N LYS A 30 0.26 7.74 -12.62
CA LYS A 30 1.27 7.49 -13.65
C LYS A 30 0.86 8.04 -15.01
N SER A 31 -0.41 7.88 -15.41
CA SER A 31 -0.88 8.37 -16.72
C SER A 31 -0.97 9.90 -16.83
N GLY A 32 -0.82 10.61 -15.71
CA GLY A 32 -0.93 12.07 -15.67
C GLY A 32 -2.34 12.57 -15.88
N ASP A 33 -3.34 11.75 -15.56
CA ASP A 33 -4.75 12.16 -15.62
C ASP A 33 -5.02 13.34 -14.68
N ASP A 34 -5.85 14.27 -15.11
CA ASP A 34 -6.14 15.49 -14.35
C ASP A 34 -6.91 15.23 -13.05
N ALA A 35 -7.64 14.12 -12.94
CA ALA A 35 -8.44 13.81 -11.77
C ALA A 35 -8.68 12.30 -11.54
N PHE A 36 -8.84 11.93 -10.26
CA PHE A 36 -9.30 10.61 -9.83
C PHE A 36 -10.40 10.79 -8.76
N LEU A 37 -11.54 10.13 -8.94
CA LEU A 37 -12.71 10.25 -8.06
C LEU A 37 -13.13 11.71 -7.79
N GLY A 38 -13.06 12.56 -8.81
CA GLY A 38 -13.43 13.98 -8.73
C GLY A 38 -12.40 14.87 -8.01
N GLN A 39 -11.23 14.34 -7.65
CA GLN A 39 -10.15 15.11 -7.05
C GLN A 39 -9.02 15.30 -8.07
N ALA A 40 -8.49 16.52 -8.14
CA ALA A 40 -7.36 16.83 -8.99
C ALA A 40 -6.13 15.99 -8.59
N ILE A 41 -5.41 15.49 -9.58
CA ILE A 41 -4.16 14.76 -9.40
C ILE A 41 -3.01 15.71 -9.74
N PRO A 42 -1.99 15.87 -8.88
CA PRO A 42 -0.82 16.65 -9.22
C PRO A 42 -0.08 16.01 -10.40
N SER A 43 0.35 16.82 -11.36
CA SER A 43 1.22 16.35 -12.44
C SER A 43 2.57 15.89 -11.87
N SER A 44 2.74 14.60 -11.78
CA SER A 44 3.98 13.98 -11.32
C SER A 44 4.19 12.69 -12.11
N ASN A 45 5.42 12.24 -12.20
CA ASN A 45 5.74 10.91 -12.72
C ASN A 45 6.26 10.05 -11.55
N PRO A 46 5.36 9.60 -10.65
CA PRO A 46 5.76 8.92 -9.44
C PRO A 46 6.27 7.52 -9.74
N LEU A 47 7.23 7.07 -8.92
CA LEU A 47 7.63 5.68 -8.85
C LEU A 47 6.86 4.98 -7.72
N PHE A 48 6.64 3.68 -7.86
CA PHE A 48 5.82 2.90 -6.93
C PHE A 48 6.60 1.72 -6.35
N LEU A 49 6.46 1.51 -5.05
CA LEU A 49 6.83 0.28 -4.37
C LEU A 49 5.55 -0.40 -3.88
N ILE A 50 5.33 -1.66 -4.24
CA ILE A 50 4.15 -2.41 -3.84
C ILE A 50 4.56 -3.52 -2.87
N VAL A 51 4.00 -3.49 -1.66
CA VAL A 51 4.22 -4.49 -0.61
C VAL A 51 2.88 -5.14 -0.29
N GLY A 52 2.64 -6.30 -0.91
CA GLY A 52 1.36 -7.01 -0.80
C GLY A 52 1.53 -8.49 -0.50
N PRO A 53 2.01 -8.85 0.71
CA PRO A 53 2.44 -10.21 1.03
C PRO A 53 1.31 -11.24 1.16
N ASP A 54 0.05 -10.83 1.19
CA ASP A 54 -1.11 -11.73 1.24
C ASP A 54 -1.74 -12.04 -0.13
N GLN A 55 -1.35 -11.32 -1.17
CA GLN A 55 -1.83 -11.55 -2.53
C GLN A 55 -0.84 -12.36 -3.37
N THR A 56 -1.36 -13.21 -4.26
CA THR A 56 -0.53 -13.95 -5.20
C THR A 56 0.00 -13.04 -6.31
N GLU A 57 1.08 -13.46 -6.97
CA GLU A 57 1.58 -12.74 -8.15
C GLU A 57 0.51 -12.59 -9.24
N HIS A 58 -0.30 -13.63 -9.43
CA HIS A 58 -1.38 -13.61 -10.41
C HIS A 58 -2.44 -12.54 -10.08
N ASP A 59 -2.86 -12.43 -8.80
CA ASP A 59 -3.81 -11.40 -8.37
C ASP A 59 -3.23 -9.99 -8.59
N TRP A 60 -1.93 -9.81 -8.28
CA TRP A 60 -1.25 -8.56 -8.54
C TRP A 60 -1.15 -8.24 -10.04
N GLN A 61 -0.77 -9.22 -10.86
CA GLN A 61 -0.70 -9.05 -12.32
C GLN A 61 -2.05 -8.60 -12.89
N GLU A 62 -3.16 -9.22 -12.47
CA GLU A 62 -4.50 -8.81 -12.91
C GLU A 62 -4.82 -7.38 -12.49
N CYS A 63 -4.55 -7.00 -11.25
CA CYS A 63 -4.81 -5.64 -10.75
C CYS A 63 -3.97 -4.60 -11.48
N LEU A 64 -2.67 -4.87 -11.66
CA LEU A 64 -1.72 -3.96 -12.30
C LEU A 64 -1.99 -3.82 -13.80
N HIS A 65 -2.30 -4.92 -14.49
CA HIS A 65 -2.66 -4.89 -15.91
C HIS A 65 -3.89 -4.00 -16.15
N ARG A 66 -4.94 -4.15 -15.34
CA ARG A 66 -6.15 -3.31 -15.44
C ARG A 66 -5.89 -1.84 -15.12
N ALA A 67 -4.87 -1.54 -14.34
CA ALA A 67 -4.45 -0.19 -13.99
C ALA A 67 -3.48 0.43 -15.02
N GLY A 68 -3.05 -0.33 -16.04
CA GLY A 68 -2.05 0.11 -17.02
C GLY A 68 -0.62 0.16 -16.45
N LEU A 69 -0.36 -0.61 -15.39
CA LEU A 69 0.94 -0.72 -14.69
C LEU A 69 1.67 -2.03 -14.99
N SER A 70 1.16 -2.85 -15.90
CA SER A 70 1.83 -3.99 -16.50
C SER A 70 1.29 -4.27 -17.90
N ASP A 71 2.09 -4.96 -18.73
CA ASP A 71 1.67 -5.40 -20.05
C ASP A 71 0.85 -6.72 -20.01
N ALA A 72 0.36 -7.16 -21.16
CA ALA A 72 -0.40 -8.41 -21.28
C ALA A 72 0.43 -9.69 -21.02
N LYS A 73 1.75 -9.59 -20.95
CA LYS A 73 2.66 -10.67 -20.61
C LYS A 73 3.02 -10.70 -19.13
N GLY A 74 2.54 -9.70 -18.36
CA GLY A 74 2.83 -9.56 -16.93
C GLY A 74 4.13 -8.82 -16.63
N ASN A 75 4.81 -8.23 -17.63
CA ASN A 75 5.95 -7.38 -17.36
C ASN A 75 5.46 -6.08 -16.67
N LEU A 76 6.09 -5.74 -15.57
CA LEU A 76 5.77 -4.53 -14.82
C LEU A 76 6.20 -3.28 -15.61
N ASP A 77 5.44 -2.21 -15.45
CA ASP A 77 5.80 -0.89 -15.96
C ASP A 77 7.03 -0.34 -15.22
N ASP A 78 7.87 0.43 -15.90
CA ASP A 78 9.09 1.01 -15.35
C ASP A 78 8.86 1.95 -14.15
N SER A 79 7.62 2.38 -13.94
CA SER A 79 7.24 3.13 -12.73
C SER A 79 7.17 2.26 -11.47
N ILE A 80 7.16 0.93 -11.58
CA ILE A 80 7.16 0.02 -10.43
C ILE A 80 8.59 -0.42 -10.14
N VAL A 81 9.18 0.10 -9.05
CA VAL A 81 10.55 -0.21 -8.65
C VAL A 81 10.67 -1.62 -8.04
N SER A 82 9.64 -2.09 -7.37
CA SER A 82 9.55 -3.48 -6.87
C SER A 82 8.11 -3.86 -6.50
N LEU A 83 7.84 -5.16 -6.54
CA LEU A 83 6.58 -5.78 -6.10
C LEU A 83 6.89 -6.97 -5.18
N TYR A 84 6.42 -6.90 -3.95
CA TYR A 84 6.45 -8.01 -3.01
C TYR A 84 5.07 -8.65 -2.92
N SER A 85 5.04 -9.97 -3.10
CA SER A 85 3.82 -10.77 -3.14
C SER A 85 3.89 -11.93 -2.14
N LYS A 86 2.90 -12.79 -2.13
CA LYS A 86 2.87 -13.97 -1.27
C LYS A 86 4.04 -14.94 -1.49
N SER A 87 4.58 -15.02 -2.71
CA SER A 87 5.73 -15.86 -3.05
C SER A 87 7.07 -15.25 -2.65
N SER A 88 7.11 -13.93 -2.52
CA SER A 88 8.27 -13.16 -2.07
C SER A 88 7.81 -12.07 -1.10
N PRO A 89 7.43 -12.44 0.14
CA PRO A 89 6.85 -11.49 1.08
C PRO A 89 7.90 -10.55 1.65
N LEU A 90 7.49 -9.31 1.91
CA LEU A 90 8.21 -8.36 2.74
C LEU A 90 7.36 -8.09 3.99
N HIS A 91 7.96 -8.26 5.16
CA HIS A 91 7.32 -8.00 6.44
C HIS A 91 7.86 -6.71 7.06
N LEU A 92 7.09 -6.10 7.95
CA LEU A 92 7.47 -4.88 8.67
C LEU A 92 8.24 -5.20 9.97
N ASP A 93 9.20 -6.13 9.89
CA ASP A 93 10.26 -6.25 10.87
C ASP A 93 11.38 -5.23 10.59
N GLU A 94 12.38 -5.16 11.45
CA GLU A 94 13.50 -4.23 11.31
C GLU A 94 14.16 -4.32 9.92
N ALA A 95 14.42 -5.54 9.44
CA ALA A 95 15.05 -5.76 8.14
C ALA A 95 14.18 -5.30 6.96
N GLY A 96 12.88 -5.53 7.03
CA GLY A 96 11.94 -5.09 6.00
C GLY A 96 11.74 -3.59 5.98
N ILE A 97 11.71 -2.93 7.14
CA ILE A 97 11.67 -1.47 7.25
C ILE A 97 12.94 -0.86 6.67
N ASP A 98 14.12 -1.39 7.00
CA ASP A 98 15.39 -0.96 6.43
C ASP A 98 15.42 -1.12 4.90
N GLN A 99 14.89 -2.22 4.38
CA GLN A 99 14.82 -2.46 2.95
C GLN A 99 13.89 -1.45 2.25
N ILE A 100 12.75 -1.11 2.84
CA ILE A 100 11.85 -0.06 2.31
C ILE A 100 12.54 1.31 2.34
N ALA A 101 13.23 1.63 3.44
CA ALA A 101 13.98 2.88 3.56
C ALA A 101 15.11 3.00 2.52
N GLU A 102 15.77 1.89 2.16
CA GLU A 102 16.78 1.87 1.09
C GLU A 102 16.16 2.15 -0.28
N TYR A 103 14.96 1.63 -0.58
CA TYR A 103 14.22 2.03 -1.78
C TYR A 103 13.91 3.53 -1.77
N CYS A 104 13.44 4.07 -0.66
CA CYS A 104 13.13 5.50 -0.53
C CYS A 104 14.37 6.39 -0.68
N ARG A 105 15.53 5.93 -0.20
CA ARG A 105 16.81 6.61 -0.39
C ARG A 105 17.22 6.65 -1.86
N SER A 106 17.04 5.52 -2.57
CA SER A 106 17.37 5.39 -3.98
C SER A 106 16.39 6.12 -4.90
N TYR A 107 15.14 6.23 -4.47
CA TYR A 107 14.03 6.82 -5.22
C TYR A 107 13.25 7.82 -4.35
N PRO A 108 13.75 9.07 -4.20
CA PRO A 108 13.06 10.10 -3.42
C PRO A 108 11.61 10.34 -3.92
N ASN A 109 10.71 10.66 -3.01
CA ASN A 109 9.27 10.85 -3.27
C ASN A 109 8.54 9.58 -3.77
N LEU A 110 9.08 8.39 -3.45
CA LEU A 110 8.47 7.11 -3.76
C LEU A 110 7.05 7.02 -3.18
N VAL A 111 6.12 6.43 -3.93
CA VAL A 111 4.78 6.10 -3.42
C VAL A 111 4.76 4.61 -3.06
N ILE A 112 4.53 4.32 -1.79
CA ILE A 112 4.50 2.96 -1.26
C ILE A 112 3.05 2.55 -1.07
N LEU A 113 2.64 1.42 -1.67
CA LEU A 113 1.37 0.76 -1.41
C LEU A 113 1.61 -0.47 -0.53
N LEU A 114 1.14 -0.43 0.71
CA LEU A 114 1.18 -1.53 1.68
C LEU A 114 -0.20 -2.19 1.76
N ASP A 115 -0.34 -3.40 1.22
CA ASP A 115 -1.60 -4.14 1.11
C ASP A 115 -1.41 -5.63 1.45
N SER A 116 -1.75 -6.05 2.66
CA SER A 116 -2.35 -5.29 3.76
C SER A 116 -1.38 -5.13 4.94
N TYR A 117 -1.67 -4.18 5.83
CA TYR A 117 -0.90 -3.99 7.06
C TYR A 117 -0.87 -5.26 7.92
N SER A 118 -2.02 -5.92 8.09
CA SER A 118 -2.11 -7.16 8.87
C SER A 118 -1.26 -8.29 8.29
N ALA A 119 -1.12 -8.37 6.97
CA ALA A 119 -0.28 -9.38 6.34
C ALA A 119 1.21 -9.02 6.45
N ALA A 120 1.54 -7.74 6.34
CA ALA A 120 2.92 -7.26 6.47
C ALA A 120 3.46 -7.36 7.92
N THR A 121 2.58 -7.33 8.93
CA THR A 121 2.94 -7.54 10.34
C THR A 121 2.74 -8.99 10.81
N ALA A 122 2.32 -9.88 9.92
CA ALA A 122 2.15 -11.30 10.25
C ALA A 122 3.48 -11.92 10.71
N GLY A 123 3.44 -12.67 11.82
CA GLY A 123 4.63 -13.30 12.38
C GLY A 123 5.42 -12.45 13.38
N LEU A 124 5.09 -11.16 13.56
CA LEU A 124 5.74 -10.30 14.57
C LEU A 124 5.23 -10.54 16.00
N GLY A 125 4.26 -11.43 16.19
CA GLY A 125 3.69 -11.72 17.52
C GLY A 125 2.83 -10.59 18.08
N LEU A 126 2.39 -9.63 17.26
CA LEU A 126 1.61 -8.48 17.66
C LEU A 126 0.11 -8.78 17.62
N GLU A 127 -0.62 -8.42 18.67
CA GLU A 127 -2.07 -8.51 18.70
C GLU A 127 -2.71 -7.24 18.15
N GLU A 128 -3.65 -7.35 17.19
CA GLU A 128 -4.35 -6.20 16.56
C GLU A 128 -5.03 -5.24 17.57
N LYS A 129 -5.35 -5.72 18.76
CA LYS A 129 -5.97 -4.91 19.82
C LYS A 129 -4.97 -4.21 20.73
N SER A 130 -3.70 -4.53 20.61
CA SER A 130 -2.63 -3.91 21.37
C SER A 130 -2.22 -2.57 20.76
N ALA A 131 -1.85 -1.61 21.63
CA ALA A 131 -1.23 -0.35 21.17
C ALA A 131 0.07 -0.61 20.40
N MET A 132 0.82 -1.66 20.76
CA MET A 132 2.05 -2.09 20.08
C MET A 132 1.83 -2.50 18.61
N TYR A 133 0.59 -2.81 18.23
CA TYR A 133 0.26 -3.15 16.83
C TYR A 133 0.53 -1.99 15.86
N ALA A 134 0.56 -0.76 16.33
CA ALA A 134 0.85 0.40 15.49
C ALA A 134 2.38 0.68 15.37
N GLU A 135 3.22 0.12 16.23
CA GLU A 135 4.65 0.42 16.27
C GLU A 135 5.36 0.20 14.93
N PRO A 136 5.21 -0.96 14.21
CA PRO A 136 5.87 -1.13 12.93
C PRO A 136 5.48 -0.10 11.87
N LEU A 137 4.25 0.44 11.95
CA LEU A 137 3.83 1.51 11.05
C LEU A 137 4.48 2.84 11.39
N LEU A 138 4.63 3.14 12.67
CA LEU A 138 5.30 4.35 13.14
C LEU A 138 6.79 4.31 12.80
N ASP A 139 7.45 3.19 13.03
CA ASP A 139 8.85 2.97 12.70
C ASP A 139 9.09 3.12 11.18
N LEU A 140 8.20 2.54 10.36
CA LEU A 140 8.26 2.71 8.91
C LEU A 140 8.09 4.19 8.51
N GLN A 141 7.12 4.90 9.10
CA GLN A 141 6.90 6.32 8.83
C GLN A 141 8.13 7.17 9.16
N GLU A 142 8.75 6.92 10.31
CA GLU A 142 9.99 7.60 10.72
C GLU A 142 11.14 7.31 9.75
N ALA A 143 11.32 6.05 9.36
CA ALA A 143 12.38 5.61 8.47
C ALA A 143 12.29 6.23 7.06
N ILE A 144 11.06 6.42 6.53
CA ILE A 144 10.87 6.93 5.16
C ILE A 144 10.67 8.46 5.08
N ALA A 145 10.35 9.13 6.19
CA ALA A 145 10.06 10.57 6.24
C ALA A 145 11.18 11.46 5.62
N PRO A 146 12.49 11.18 5.85
CA PRO A 146 13.56 12.00 5.29
C PRO A 146 13.59 12.04 3.76
N TYR A 147 12.97 11.07 3.09
CA TYR A 147 13.00 10.92 1.63
C TYR A 147 11.75 11.46 0.93
N GLY A 148 10.80 12.04 1.68
CA GLY A 148 9.55 12.57 1.14
C GLY A 148 8.60 11.50 0.58
N ALA A 149 8.78 10.23 0.95
CA ALA A 149 7.96 9.13 0.48
C ALA A 149 6.52 9.26 0.96
N SER A 150 5.57 8.84 0.12
CA SER A 150 4.15 8.76 0.46
C SER A 150 3.74 7.33 0.74
N LEU A 151 2.99 7.08 1.81
CA LEU A 151 2.59 5.75 2.22
C LEU A 151 1.07 5.58 2.15
N ILE A 152 0.61 4.59 1.38
CA ILE A 152 -0.78 4.16 1.32
C ILE A 152 -0.87 2.81 2.03
N VAL A 153 -1.62 2.77 3.13
CA VAL A 153 -1.78 1.57 3.95
C VAL A 153 -3.20 1.05 3.83
N ILE A 154 -3.34 -0.17 3.35
CA ILE A 154 -4.62 -0.89 3.38
C ILE A 154 -4.70 -1.71 4.66
N HIS A 155 -5.79 -1.51 5.41
CA HIS A 155 -6.10 -2.29 6.61
C HIS A 155 -7.50 -2.86 6.54
N HIS A 156 -7.68 -4.08 7.03
CA HIS A 156 -8.98 -4.75 7.06
C HIS A 156 -9.68 -4.49 8.39
N SER A 157 -10.88 -3.90 8.33
CA SER A 157 -11.71 -3.78 9.54
C SER A 157 -12.29 -5.15 9.93
N ASN A 158 -12.20 -5.51 11.23
CA ASN A 158 -12.82 -6.73 11.75
C ASN A 158 -14.34 -6.64 11.73
N ARG A 159 -15.03 -7.68 11.24
CA ARG A 159 -16.51 -7.75 11.18
C ARG A 159 -17.21 -7.61 12.55
N HIS A 160 -16.52 -7.85 13.66
CA HIS A 160 -17.09 -7.77 15.00
C HIS A 160 -17.34 -6.34 15.50
N SER A 161 -16.61 -5.34 15.00
CA SER A 161 -16.82 -3.94 15.40
C SER A 161 -18.06 -3.29 14.75
N ALA A 162 -18.54 -3.83 13.63
CA ALA A 162 -19.73 -3.32 12.94
C ALA A 162 -21.05 -3.78 13.59
N LYS A 163 -21.08 -4.96 14.24
CA LYS A 163 -22.29 -5.49 14.89
C LYS A 163 -22.62 -4.84 16.23
N SER A 164 -21.62 -4.32 16.97
CA SER A 164 -21.87 -3.68 18.26
C SER A 164 -22.52 -2.30 18.17
N ARG A 165 -22.47 -1.64 17.00
CA ARG A 165 -23.13 -0.33 16.79
C ARG A 165 -24.58 -0.45 16.30
N ALA A 166 -24.98 -1.59 15.74
CA ALA A 166 -26.34 -1.81 15.25
C ALA A 166 -27.31 -2.35 16.32
N SER A 167 -26.81 -2.75 17.51
CA SER A 167 -27.62 -3.28 18.60
C SER A 167 -27.92 -2.26 19.72
N SER A 168 -27.49 -1.01 19.55
CA SER A 168 -27.71 0.09 20.52
C SER A 168 -28.52 1.26 19.93
N ALA A 169 -29.33 1.00 18.89
CA ALA A 169 -30.28 1.96 18.30
C ALA A 169 -31.71 1.45 18.42
#